data_8f156ab96af035e34bc12c0a05d8dcb4
#
_entry.id   8f156ab96af035e34bc12c0a05d8dcb4
#
_cell.length_a   1.000
_cell.length_b   1.000
_cell.length_c   1.000
_cell.angle_alpha   90.00
_cell.angle_beta   90.00
_cell.angle_gamma   90.00
#
_symmetry.space_group_name_H-M   'P 1'
#
loop_
_entity.id
_entity.type
_entity.pdbx_description
1 polymer ?
#
loop_
_entity_poly.entity_id
_entity_poly.type
_entity_poly.pdbx_seq_one_letter_code
_entity_poly.pdbx_strand_id
1 'polypeptide(L)'
;MRTFTRLVGLNCAAVFLWSAASFAQSDDRGDWSVTGADPAQSGWQKSESQLAPGSAAAEVKFLWKIKLGQPSKDPRDFSEPLLAGRLINAQGFKDFVYWSSADTLYAVDSELGTLIWKKQFPTKAPAAAPGCDASRLGLFIEPPQVINFHARRRGPNAPKPVEQPPAQASERRLGVAPGGGYFGLKGIYVLTADGMLHEQVMNTGADFAPPVRFLPAANGRPYGMNILGKKVFSATGRGCGGVANGIWSIDMASPDYHVTNLSTPSSRPLALTGPVVSPEGTAFFVTAGGASDPADGLKAGSVIALSEDLKVQDWYTPAGGMGNYESVSPITFELKDKQLVVAPGKDGAIALLDAASLGGPDHHTPLFETASVARPGAKHSWDGFATWQDKDGVRWVFASVSAEVTSTESSFQRNRPTPHGAIVAFKVDENGPVALRPVWISRDMVNPAPPRIANGVVFALSGGDASTHATLYVLNASTGEELYSSKSEIPVSAEFSGVSIGDGHAFFTDRDNVLYSFGIGMEH
;
A
#
# COMPACT_ATOMS: atom_id res chain seq x y z
N MET A 1 -75.16 -44.35 -0.95
CA MET A 1 -74.89 -42.95 -1.26
C MET A 1 -73.41 -42.68 -0.86
N ARG A 2 -72.54 -42.58 -1.83
CA ARG A 2 -71.07 -42.42 -1.65
C ARG A 2 -70.78 -40.94 -1.76
N THR A 3 -70.12 -40.36 -0.76
CA THR A 3 -69.61 -39.00 -0.79
C THR A 3 -68.11 -39.06 -0.78
N PHE A 4 -67.46 -38.61 -1.90
CA PHE A 4 -66.03 -38.47 -2.07
C PHE A 4 -65.57 -37.13 -1.49
N THR A 5 -64.65 -37.17 -0.54
CA THR A 5 -63.98 -35.97 -0.05
C THR A 5 -62.61 -35.90 -0.71
N ARG A 6 -62.40 -34.88 -1.52
CA ARG A 6 -61.06 -34.58 -2.12
C ARG A 6 -60.16 -33.85 -1.12
N LEU A 7 -59.04 -34.43 -0.81
CA LEU A 7 -57.93 -33.73 -0.14
C LEU A 7 -57.17 -32.90 -1.19
N VAL A 8 -57.09 -31.61 -0.95
CA VAL A 8 -56.20 -30.72 -1.69
C VAL A 8 -54.90 -30.63 -0.92
N GLY A 9 -53.84 -31.22 -1.48
CA GLY A 9 -52.47 -31.09 -0.95
C GLY A 9 -51.85 -29.76 -1.34
N LEU A 10 -51.50 -28.96 -0.36
CA LEU A 10 -50.73 -27.72 -0.54
C LEU A 10 -49.26 -28.08 -0.55
N ASN A 11 -48.65 -28.07 -1.74
CA ASN A 11 -47.18 -28.15 -1.88
C ASN A 11 -46.57 -26.76 -1.60
N CYS A 12 -46.03 -26.56 -0.41
CA CYS A 12 -45.14 -25.45 -0.12
C CYS A 12 -43.76 -25.75 -0.71
N ALA A 13 -43.46 -25.27 -1.91
CA ALA A 13 -42.10 -25.21 -2.43
C ALA A 13 -41.35 -24.10 -1.71
N ALA A 14 -40.47 -24.47 -0.78
CA ALA A 14 -39.51 -23.56 -0.18
C ALA A 14 -38.43 -23.21 -1.25
N VAL A 15 -38.54 -22.02 -1.81
CA VAL A 15 -37.51 -21.46 -2.68
C VAL A 15 -36.39 -20.98 -1.75
N PHE A 16 -35.32 -21.78 -1.65
CA PHE A 16 -34.04 -21.32 -1.10
C PHE A 16 -33.44 -20.33 -2.08
N LEU A 17 -33.62 -19.04 -1.81
CA LEU A 17 -32.80 -17.99 -2.42
C LEU A 17 -31.38 -18.11 -1.86
N TRP A 18 -30.51 -18.85 -2.54
CA TRP A 18 -29.09 -18.68 -2.40
C TRP A 18 -28.74 -17.29 -2.96
N SER A 19 -28.56 -16.34 -2.10
CA SER A 19 -27.82 -15.13 -2.42
C SER A 19 -26.36 -15.56 -2.66
N ALA A 20 -26.03 -15.90 -3.89
CA ALA A 20 -24.65 -15.95 -4.33
C ALA A 20 -24.13 -14.51 -4.20
N ALA A 21 -23.45 -14.20 -3.10
CA ALA A 21 -22.55 -13.09 -3.05
C ALA A 21 -21.53 -13.33 -4.16
N SER A 22 -21.73 -12.65 -5.29
CA SER A 22 -20.74 -12.58 -6.36
C SER A 22 -19.58 -11.78 -5.79
N PHE A 23 -18.60 -12.47 -5.17
CA PHE A 23 -17.28 -11.93 -5.06
C PHE A 23 -16.87 -11.58 -6.49
N ALA A 24 -16.78 -10.28 -6.80
CA ALA A 24 -16.09 -9.82 -7.97
C ALA A 24 -14.65 -10.32 -7.80
N GLN A 25 -14.35 -11.43 -8.43
CA GLN A 25 -13.01 -11.96 -8.54
C GLN A 25 -12.26 -10.91 -9.36
N SER A 26 -11.55 -10.01 -8.68
CA SER A 26 -10.57 -9.16 -9.33
C SER A 26 -9.61 -10.11 -10.04
N ASP A 27 -9.32 -9.85 -11.31
CA ASP A 27 -8.27 -10.56 -12.07
C ASP A 27 -6.86 -10.16 -11.57
N ASP A 28 -6.77 -9.86 -10.30
CA ASP A 28 -5.59 -9.39 -9.56
C ASP A 28 -4.74 -10.59 -9.16
N ARG A 29 -4.17 -11.23 -10.18
CA ARG A 29 -3.40 -12.46 -10.03
C ARG A 29 -1.92 -12.11 -9.80
N GLY A 30 -1.61 -11.67 -8.59
CA GLY A 30 -0.23 -11.47 -8.17
C GLY A 30 0.31 -10.05 -8.35
N ASP A 31 -0.47 -9.09 -8.86
CA ASP A 31 -0.03 -7.71 -9.00
C ASP A 31 0.19 -7.06 -7.62
N TRP A 32 1.25 -6.26 -7.51
CA TRP A 32 1.54 -5.37 -6.38
C TRP A 32 1.59 -3.94 -6.94
N SER A 33 0.41 -3.34 -7.10
CA SER A 33 0.23 -2.18 -7.99
C SER A 33 0.58 -0.84 -7.38
N VAL A 34 0.60 -0.76 -6.06
CA VAL A 34 0.99 0.43 -5.29
C VAL A 34 1.81 0.01 -4.08
N THR A 35 2.49 0.95 -3.44
CA THR A 35 3.14 0.71 -2.15
C THR A 35 2.13 0.14 -1.15
N GLY A 36 2.47 -0.99 -0.51
CA GLY A 36 1.58 -1.66 0.42
C GLY A 36 0.50 -2.53 -0.22
N ALA A 37 0.70 -2.98 -1.46
CA ALA A 37 -0.12 -3.92 -2.23
C ALA A 37 -1.33 -3.29 -2.95
N ASP A 38 -2.19 -2.62 -2.22
CA ASP A 38 -3.46 -2.08 -2.68
C ASP A 38 -3.70 -0.66 -2.14
N PRO A 39 -4.71 0.08 -2.64
CA PRO A 39 -5.00 1.43 -2.18
C PRO A 39 -5.29 1.55 -0.68
N ALA A 40 -5.76 0.50 -0.03
CA ALA A 40 -5.95 0.42 1.41
C ALA A 40 -4.62 0.23 2.18
N GLN A 41 -3.52 0.03 1.46
CA GLN A 41 -2.18 -0.30 1.98
C GLN A 41 -2.21 -1.50 2.93
N SER A 42 -3.02 -2.49 2.58
CA SER A 42 -3.25 -3.67 3.43
C SER A 42 -1.97 -4.46 3.74
N GLY A 43 -0.94 -4.35 2.90
CA GLY A 43 0.27 -5.15 3.01
C GLY A 43 0.04 -6.63 2.73
N TRP A 44 -1.10 -6.98 2.11
CA TRP A 44 -1.54 -8.35 1.93
C TRP A 44 -1.67 -8.71 0.44
N GLN A 45 -0.84 -9.66 0.00
CA GLN A 45 -0.99 -10.29 -1.31
C GLN A 45 -2.08 -11.37 -1.24
N LYS A 46 -3.28 -11.01 -1.68
CA LYS A 46 -4.50 -11.82 -1.51
C LYS A 46 -4.55 -13.02 -2.45
N SER A 47 -3.90 -12.94 -3.61
CA SER A 47 -3.92 -13.97 -4.64
C SER A 47 -2.74 -14.95 -4.57
N GLU A 48 -1.79 -14.72 -3.67
CA GLU A 48 -0.65 -15.62 -3.49
C GLU A 48 -1.08 -16.97 -2.91
N SER A 49 -0.70 -18.05 -3.57
CA SER A 49 -1.08 -19.41 -3.19
C SER A 49 0.10 -20.35 -2.92
N GLN A 50 1.30 -20.00 -3.37
CA GLN A 50 2.48 -20.86 -3.27
C GLN A 50 3.16 -20.74 -1.89
N LEU A 51 3.20 -19.51 -1.34
CA LEU A 51 3.89 -19.16 -0.10
C LEU A 51 3.03 -19.49 1.14
N ALA A 52 2.76 -20.75 1.39
CA ALA A 52 2.12 -21.20 2.64
C ALA A 52 3.18 -21.48 3.73
N PRO A 53 2.82 -21.54 5.04
CA PRO A 53 3.79 -21.79 6.10
C PRO A 53 4.65 -23.05 5.90
N GLY A 54 4.06 -24.14 5.37
CA GLY A 54 4.78 -25.38 5.09
C GLY A 54 5.78 -25.25 3.95
N SER A 55 5.36 -24.71 2.79
CA SER A 55 6.24 -24.49 1.66
C SER A 55 7.28 -23.39 1.97
N ALA A 56 6.90 -22.35 2.70
CA ALA A 56 7.84 -21.30 3.09
C ALA A 56 9.00 -21.84 3.95
N ALA A 57 8.71 -22.73 4.90
CA ALA A 57 9.74 -23.35 5.73
C ALA A 57 10.68 -24.30 4.97
N ALA A 58 10.17 -24.95 3.91
CA ALA A 58 10.92 -25.96 3.17
C ALA A 58 11.67 -25.42 1.93
N GLU A 59 11.11 -24.41 1.26
CA GLU A 59 11.46 -24.07 -0.12
C GLU A 59 11.92 -22.63 -0.31
N VAL A 60 11.57 -21.69 0.61
CA VAL A 60 12.03 -20.30 0.48
C VAL A 60 13.55 -20.24 0.55
N LYS A 61 14.13 -19.61 -0.44
CA LYS A 61 15.58 -19.42 -0.56
C LYS A 61 15.89 -18.10 -1.28
N PHE A 62 17.15 -17.70 -1.26
CA PHE A 62 17.66 -16.67 -2.15
C PHE A 62 17.58 -17.19 -3.60
N LEU A 63 17.00 -16.39 -4.49
CA LEU A 63 16.84 -16.73 -5.90
C LEU A 63 17.86 -15.99 -6.78
N TRP A 64 17.82 -14.68 -6.74
CA TRP A 64 18.72 -13.85 -7.51
C TRP A 64 18.86 -12.44 -6.90
N LYS A 65 19.87 -11.71 -7.36
CA LYS A 65 20.02 -10.28 -7.11
C LYS A 65 20.60 -9.59 -8.33
N ILE A 66 20.26 -8.32 -8.52
CA ILE A 66 20.78 -7.51 -9.63
C ILE A 66 21.13 -6.11 -9.13
N LYS A 67 22.34 -5.65 -9.44
CA LYS A 67 22.77 -4.28 -9.19
C LYS A 67 22.58 -3.44 -10.45
N LEU A 68 21.78 -2.38 -10.37
CA LEU A 68 21.40 -1.61 -11.56
C LEU A 68 21.84 -0.16 -11.57
N GLY A 69 22.26 0.38 -10.46
CA GLY A 69 22.69 1.77 -10.35
C GLY A 69 23.80 1.99 -9.33
N GLN A 70 24.08 3.25 -9.07
CA GLN A 70 25.01 3.63 -8.00
C GLN A 70 24.30 3.57 -6.65
N PRO A 71 25.05 3.37 -5.55
CA PRO A 71 24.52 3.53 -4.21
C PRO A 71 23.86 4.90 -4.03
N SER A 72 22.75 4.96 -3.31
CA SER A 72 22.19 6.25 -2.95
C SER A 72 22.83 6.79 -1.66
N LYS A 73 22.85 8.12 -1.55
CA LYS A 73 23.24 8.81 -0.32
C LYS A 73 22.16 8.76 0.74
N ASP A 74 20.89 8.69 0.32
CA ASP A 74 19.73 8.58 1.18
C ASP A 74 18.96 7.30 0.81
N PRO A 75 18.82 6.32 1.72
CA PRO A 75 18.10 5.08 1.42
C PRO A 75 16.62 5.31 1.06
N ARG A 76 16.09 6.49 1.35
CA ARG A 76 14.73 6.90 0.97
C ARG A 76 14.61 7.29 -0.51
N ASP A 77 15.67 7.28 -1.28
CA ASP A 77 15.65 7.54 -2.73
C ASP A 77 15.06 6.36 -3.53
N PHE A 78 14.95 5.19 -2.93
CA PHE A 78 14.37 4.02 -3.59
C PHE A 78 12.87 3.90 -3.33
N SER A 79 12.11 3.52 -4.36
CA SER A 79 10.71 3.12 -4.19
C SER A 79 10.62 1.69 -3.63
N GLU A 80 9.50 1.35 -3.00
CA GLU A 80 9.11 -0.05 -2.85
C GLU A 80 8.94 -0.65 -4.24
N PRO A 81 9.44 -1.87 -4.52
CA PRO A 81 9.20 -2.54 -5.79
C PRO A 81 7.70 -2.72 -6.04
N LEU A 82 7.27 -2.55 -7.29
CA LEU A 82 5.93 -2.89 -7.74
C LEU A 82 6.01 -4.12 -8.65
N LEU A 83 4.96 -4.94 -8.64
CA LEU A 83 4.90 -6.16 -9.44
C LEU A 83 3.69 -6.12 -10.36
N ALA A 84 3.90 -6.48 -11.62
CA ALA A 84 2.82 -6.72 -12.57
C ALA A 84 3.02 -8.05 -13.27
N GLY A 85 2.04 -8.92 -13.10
CA GLY A 85 2.03 -10.24 -13.70
C GLY A 85 1.42 -10.27 -15.11
N ARG A 86 1.78 -11.31 -15.86
CA ARG A 86 1.18 -11.71 -17.14
C ARG A 86 1.21 -10.64 -18.24
N LEU A 87 2.29 -9.89 -18.29
CA LEU A 87 2.53 -8.98 -19.39
C LEU A 87 2.91 -9.77 -20.63
N ILE A 88 2.26 -9.47 -21.76
CA ILE A 88 2.54 -10.13 -23.04
C ILE A 88 3.65 -9.37 -23.75
N ASN A 89 4.71 -10.05 -24.11
CA ASN A 89 5.77 -9.55 -24.97
C ASN A 89 6.07 -10.54 -26.11
N ALA A 90 7.07 -10.26 -26.93
CA ALA A 90 7.46 -11.12 -28.05
C ALA A 90 7.97 -12.51 -27.61
N GLN A 91 8.28 -12.69 -26.33
CA GLN A 91 8.78 -13.96 -25.74
C GLN A 91 7.69 -14.71 -24.96
N GLY A 92 6.45 -14.23 -24.95
CA GLY A 92 5.32 -14.81 -24.24
C GLY A 92 4.84 -13.99 -23.04
N PHE A 93 4.26 -14.65 -22.05
CA PHE A 93 3.86 -14.03 -20.80
C PHE A 93 5.06 -13.88 -19.87
N LYS A 94 5.18 -12.70 -19.27
CA LYS A 94 6.25 -12.34 -18.33
C LYS A 94 5.69 -11.54 -17.18
N ASP A 95 6.27 -11.74 -16.00
CA ASP A 95 6.02 -10.95 -14.82
C ASP A 95 7.19 -9.99 -14.61
N PHE A 96 6.90 -8.72 -14.35
CA PHE A 96 7.90 -7.67 -14.22
C PHE A 96 7.86 -7.06 -12.84
N VAL A 97 9.07 -6.83 -12.29
CA VAL A 97 9.29 -6.01 -11.12
C VAL A 97 9.74 -4.62 -11.56
N TYR A 98 9.06 -3.60 -11.05
CA TYR A 98 9.39 -2.20 -11.30
C TYR A 98 9.83 -1.55 -10.01
N TRP A 99 10.92 -0.82 -10.05
CA TRP A 99 11.29 0.06 -8.94
C TRP A 99 12.07 1.26 -9.44
N SER A 100 12.21 2.28 -8.62
CA SER A 100 12.96 3.47 -8.99
C SER A 100 14.06 3.78 -7.98
N SER A 101 15.15 4.34 -8.51
CA SER A 101 16.06 5.20 -7.79
C SER A 101 15.58 6.66 -7.82
N ALA A 102 16.44 7.60 -7.45
CA ALA A 102 16.12 9.03 -7.41
C ALA A 102 15.48 9.57 -8.71
N ASP A 103 15.95 9.13 -9.87
CA ASP A 103 15.56 9.65 -11.18
C ASP A 103 15.38 8.58 -12.27
N THR A 104 15.57 7.32 -11.94
CA THR A 104 15.53 6.24 -12.92
C THR A 104 14.56 5.15 -12.51
N LEU A 105 13.66 4.82 -13.42
CA LEU A 105 12.75 3.68 -13.33
C LEU A 105 13.39 2.47 -14.01
N TYR A 106 13.30 1.32 -13.38
CA TYR A 106 13.80 0.04 -13.88
C TYR A 106 12.66 -0.96 -14.00
N ALA A 107 12.70 -1.79 -15.02
CA ALA A 107 11.85 -2.98 -15.18
C ALA A 107 12.73 -4.22 -15.33
N VAL A 108 12.48 -5.20 -14.50
CA VAL A 108 13.25 -6.46 -14.41
C VAL A 108 12.30 -7.63 -14.55
N ASP A 109 12.72 -8.67 -15.24
CA ASP A 109 12.05 -9.97 -15.27
C ASP A 109 12.05 -10.56 -13.86
N SER A 110 10.89 -10.82 -13.28
CA SER A 110 10.73 -11.29 -11.90
C SER A 110 11.35 -12.65 -11.65
N GLU A 111 11.34 -13.52 -12.67
CA GLU A 111 11.86 -14.89 -12.60
C GLU A 111 13.39 -14.93 -12.75
N LEU A 112 13.90 -14.24 -13.76
CA LEU A 112 15.29 -14.33 -14.15
C LEU A 112 16.20 -13.28 -13.53
N GLY A 113 15.64 -12.22 -12.92
CA GLY A 113 16.41 -11.12 -12.39
C GLY A 113 17.16 -10.33 -13.48
N THR A 114 16.69 -10.35 -14.73
CA THR A 114 17.35 -9.68 -15.84
C THR A 114 16.68 -8.34 -16.15
N LEU A 115 17.50 -7.31 -16.40
CA LEU A 115 17.00 -6.00 -16.80
C LEU A 115 16.32 -6.08 -18.15
N ILE A 116 15.03 -5.68 -18.21
CA ILE A 116 14.27 -5.59 -19.46
C ILE A 116 14.45 -4.21 -20.09
N TRP A 117 14.20 -3.16 -19.30
CA TRP A 117 14.45 -1.79 -19.72
C TRP A 117 14.68 -0.89 -18.49
N LYS A 118 15.22 0.30 -18.76
CA LYS A 118 15.31 1.40 -17.80
C LYS A 118 15.01 2.71 -18.47
N LYS A 119 14.44 3.65 -17.70
CA LYS A 119 14.17 5.01 -18.16
C LYS A 119 14.62 6.02 -17.13
N GLN A 120 15.46 6.94 -17.56
CA GLN A 120 15.89 8.07 -16.75
C GLN A 120 14.98 9.28 -17.03
N PHE A 121 14.56 9.93 -15.95
CA PHE A 121 13.79 11.17 -15.98
C PHE A 121 14.74 12.31 -15.61
N PRO A 122 15.09 13.21 -16.54
CA PRO A 122 15.99 14.31 -16.25
C PRO A 122 15.30 15.28 -15.29
N THR A 123 15.64 15.21 -14.04
CA THR A 123 15.17 16.15 -13.02
C THR A 123 16.28 17.16 -12.71
N LYS A 124 16.01 18.44 -12.94
CA LYS A 124 16.79 19.48 -12.26
C LYS A 124 16.29 19.52 -10.83
N ALA A 125 16.94 18.79 -9.94
CA ALA A 125 16.68 18.93 -8.52
C ALA A 125 16.87 20.40 -8.14
N PRO A 126 15.91 21.04 -7.47
CA PRO A 126 16.15 22.35 -6.87
C PRO A 126 17.29 22.22 -5.86
N ALA A 127 17.98 23.32 -5.59
CA ALA A 127 19.05 23.34 -4.58
C ALA A 127 18.51 22.76 -3.26
N ALA A 128 19.18 21.74 -2.74
CA ALA A 128 18.73 20.99 -1.60
C ALA A 128 18.59 21.90 -0.36
N ALA A 129 17.38 22.01 0.15
CA ALA A 129 17.16 22.51 1.50
C ALA A 129 17.40 21.35 2.49
N PRO A 130 17.83 21.61 3.73
CA PRO A 130 18.04 20.55 4.72
C PRO A 130 16.81 19.65 4.87
N GLY A 131 17.01 18.34 4.73
CA GLY A 131 15.92 17.35 4.79
C GLY A 131 15.13 17.17 3.48
N CYS A 132 15.59 17.79 2.38
CA CYS A 132 15.01 17.63 1.03
C CYS A 132 15.98 16.92 0.08
N ASP A 133 17.02 16.31 0.60
CA ASP A 133 18.11 15.71 -0.17
C ASP A 133 17.69 14.42 -0.88
N ALA A 134 16.72 13.72 -0.32
CA ALA A 134 16.19 12.52 -0.93
C ALA A 134 15.24 12.88 -2.09
N SER A 135 15.51 12.32 -3.23
CA SER A 135 14.66 12.39 -4.42
C SER A 135 14.28 10.97 -4.80
N ARG A 136 13.00 10.67 -4.91
CA ARG A 136 12.53 9.41 -5.47
C ARG A 136 11.37 9.66 -6.39
N LEU A 137 11.16 8.74 -7.32
CA LEU A 137 9.96 8.76 -8.14
C LEU A 137 8.78 8.21 -7.34
N GLY A 138 7.63 8.86 -7.41
CA GLY A 138 6.37 8.25 -7.01
C GLY A 138 5.94 7.26 -8.08
N LEU A 139 5.52 6.05 -7.69
CA LEU A 139 5.13 5.01 -8.63
C LEU A 139 3.76 4.43 -8.29
N PHE A 140 2.98 4.12 -9.30
CA PHE A 140 1.88 3.15 -9.21
C PHE A 140 1.61 2.52 -10.58
N ILE A 141 1.05 1.31 -10.57
CA ILE A 141 0.57 0.61 -11.75
C ILE A 141 -0.95 0.78 -11.80
N GLU A 142 -1.50 1.10 -12.95
CA GLU A 142 -2.95 1.22 -13.09
C GLU A 142 -3.62 -0.09 -12.67
N PRO A 143 -4.53 -0.06 -11.66
CA PRO A 143 -5.26 -1.26 -11.27
C PRO A 143 -6.04 -1.81 -12.47
N PRO A 144 -6.20 -3.14 -12.58
CA PRO A 144 -6.99 -3.72 -13.65
C PRO A 144 -8.39 -3.12 -13.62
N GLN A 145 -8.83 -2.59 -14.77
CA GLN A 145 -10.18 -2.07 -14.92
C GLN A 145 -11.16 -3.23 -14.78
N VAL A 146 -12.00 -3.22 -13.76
CA VAL A 146 -13.11 -4.18 -13.64
C VAL A 146 -14.10 -3.86 -14.75
N ILE A 147 -14.01 -4.56 -15.86
CA ILE A 147 -14.98 -4.47 -16.94
C ILE A 147 -16.26 -5.16 -16.46
N ASN A 148 -17.23 -4.37 -16.05
CA ASN A 148 -18.51 -4.87 -15.60
C ASN A 148 -19.31 -5.42 -16.80
N PHE A 149 -19.09 -6.69 -17.16
CA PHE A 149 -19.78 -7.35 -18.28
C PHE A 149 -21.29 -7.41 -18.08
N HIS A 150 -21.80 -7.27 -16.85
CA HIS A 150 -23.23 -7.23 -16.57
C HIS A 150 -23.92 -5.94 -17.02
N ALA A 151 -23.18 -4.84 -17.19
CA ALA A 151 -23.73 -3.57 -17.72
C ALA A 151 -24.06 -3.63 -19.22
N ARG A 152 -23.65 -4.66 -19.96
CA ARG A 152 -23.86 -4.79 -21.41
C ARG A 152 -25.03 -5.67 -21.84
N ARG A 153 -25.82 -6.25 -20.95
CA ARG A 153 -27.14 -6.81 -21.35
C ARG A 153 -28.11 -5.65 -21.56
N ARG A 154 -27.92 -4.95 -22.68
CA ARG A 154 -28.92 -3.99 -23.16
C ARG A 154 -30.17 -4.77 -23.54
N GLY A 155 -31.30 -4.37 -22.97
CA GLY A 155 -32.60 -4.88 -23.41
C GLY A 155 -32.83 -4.58 -24.91
N PRO A 156 -33.75 -5.29 -25.56
CA PRO A 156 -33.99 -5.16 -27.01
C PRO A 156 -34.37 -3.77 -27.50
N ASN A 157 -34.66 -2.83 -26.61
CA ASN A 157 -35.06 -1.44 -26.93
C ASN A 157 -34.02 -0.38 -26.53
N ALA A 158 -32.75 -0.76 -26.27
CA ALA A 158 -31.72 0.23 -25.93
C ALA A 158 -31.36 1.09 -27.15
N PRO A 159 -31.22 2.42 -27.03
CA PRO A 159 -30.82 3.28 -28.13
C PRO A 159 -29.48 2.83 -28.74
N LYS A 160 -29.37 2.84 -30.06
CA LYS A 160 -28.12 2.53 -30.73
C LYS A 160 -27.01 3.47 -30.25
N PRO A 161 -25.78 2.99 -30.07
CA PRO A 161 -24.65 3.88 -29.78
C PRO A 161 -24.57 4.94 -30.87
N VAL A 162 -24.45 6.20 -30.49
CA VAL A 162 -24.00 7.24 -31.42
C VAL A 162 -22.60 6.82 -31.85
N GLU A 163 -22.45 6.61 -33.16
CA GLU A 163 -21.17 6.31 -33.77
C GLU A 163 -20.26 7.53 -33.52
N GLN A 164 -19.34 7.41 -32.61
CA GLN A 164 -18.35 8.46 -32.40
C GLN A 164 -17.45 8.47 -33.64
N PRO A 165 -17.16 9.64 -34.23
CA PRO A 165 -16.20 9.73 -35.32
C PRO A 165 -14.88 9.10 -34.89
N PRO A 166 -14.13 8.45 -35.80
CA PRO A 166 -12.87 7.83 -35.48
C PRO A 166 -11.97 8.89 -34.82
N ALA A 167 -11.55 8.62 -33.59
CA ALA A 167 -10.65 9.49 -32.85
C ALA A 167 -9.43 9.76 -33.71
N GLN A 168 -9.19 11.01 -34.02
CA GLN A 168 -7.99 11.42 -34.73
C GLN A 168 -6.78 10.99 -33.90
N ALA A 169 -5.82 10.33 -34.53
CA ALA A 169 -4.68 9.64 -33.94
C ALA A 169 -3.68 10.57 -33.18
N SER A 170 -4.04 11.80 -32.88
CA SER A 170 -3.12 12.85 -32.46
C SER A 170 -3.16 13.21 -30.97
N GLU A 171 -4.10 12.68 -30.16
CA GLU A 171 -4.20 13.07 -28.74
C GLU A 171 -4.30 11.87 -27.84
N ARG A 172 -3.16 11.21 -27.59
CA ARG A 172 -3.03 10.25 -26.48
C ARG A 172 -3.09 11.01 -25.16
N ARG A 173 -4.00 10.61 -24.30
CA ARG A 173 -4.18 11.19 -22.96
C ARG A 173 -3.82 10.17 -21.90
N LEU A 174 -3.22 10.65 -20.80
CA LEU A 174 -2.97 9.82 -19.63
C LEU A 174 -4.28 9.20 -19.12
N GLY A 175 -4.22 7.96 -18.67
CA GLY A 175 -5.36 7.24 -18.13
C GLY A 175 -6.40 6.78 -19.15
N VAL A 176 -6.15 6.95 -20.45
CA VAL A 176 -7.02 6.50 -21.54
C VAL A 176 -6.31 5.40 -22.32
N ALA A 177 -6.68 4.14 -22.10
CA ALA A 177 -6.13 3.03 -22.85
C ALA A 177 -6.48 3.17 -24.36
N PRO A 178 -5.52 2.99 -25.29
CA PRO A 178 -5.79 3.01 -26.71
C PRO A 178 -6.58 1.77 -27.12
N GLY A 179 -7.78 1.97 -27.62
CA GLY A 179 -8.59 0.94 -28.27
C GLY A 179 -9.11 -0.15 -27.35
N GLY A 180 -10.42 -0.24 -27.18
CA GLY A 180 -11.12 -1.21 -26.35
C GLY A 180 -10.94 -2.68 -26.77
N GLY A 181 -9.72 -3.17 -26.81
CA GLY A 181 -9.37 -4.56 -27.02
C GLY A 181 -9.15 -5.28 -25.69
N TYR A 182 -9.36 -6.56 -25.66
CA TYR A 182 -9.21 -7.49 -24.53
C TYR A 182 -7.81 -7.49 -23.86
N PHE A 183 -6.86 -6.75 -24.43
CA PHE A 183 -5.49 -6.60 -23.99
C PHE A 183 -5.11 -5.12 -23.90
N GLY A 184 -5.83 -4.37 -23.05
CA GLY A 184 -5.45 -2.98 -22.75
C GLY A 184 -4.01 -2.94 -22.25
N LEU A 185 -3.17 -2.12 -22.91
CA LEU A 185 -1.82 -1.87 -22.43
C LEU A 185 -1.96 -1.18 -21.07
N LYS A 186 -1.53 -1.85 -19.99
CA LYS A 186 -1.42 -1.22 -18.67
C LYS A 186 -0.29 -0.20 -18.70
N GLY A 187 -0.48 0.91 -18.01
CA GLY A 187 0.54 1.94 -17.80
C GLY A 187 1.16 1.86 -16.41
N ILE A 188 2.44 2.17 -16.32
CA ILE A 188 3.06 2.53 -15.05
C ILE A 188 3.17 4.05 -14.97
N TYR A 189 2.65 4.62 -13.89
CA TYR A 189 2.65 6.05 -13.65
C TYR A 189 3.84 6.45 -12.81
N VAL A 190 4.46 7.56 -13.18
CA VAL A 190 5.71 8.04 -12.57
C VAL A 190 5.56 9.53 -12.26
N LEU A 191 5.61 9.87 -10.99
CA LEU A 191 5.67 11.26 -10.53
C LEU A 191 7.14 11.65 -10.30
N THR A 192 7.59 12.63 -11.04
CA THR A 192 8.97 13.13 -10.99
C THR A 192 9.14 14.32 -10.03
N ALA A 193 10.37 14.58 -9.59
CA ALA A 193 10.67 15.63 -8.62
C ALA A 193 10.32 17.05 -9.11
N ASP A 194 10.20 17.27 -10.40
CA ASP A 194 9.71 18.54 -10.98
C ASP A 194 8.18 18.64 -11.02
N GLY A 195 7.46 17.65 -10.49
CA GLY A 195 6.02 17.63 -10.36
C GLY A 195 5.25 17.18 -11.62
N MET A 196 5.94 16.58 -12.59
CA MET A 196 5.31 16.02 -13.76
C MET A 196 4.87 14.58 -13.49
N LEU A 197 3.66 14.25 -13.93
CA LEU A 197 3.12 12.90 -13.95
C LEU A 197 3.26 12.33 -15.35
N HIS A 198 3.99 11.25 -15.45
CA HIS A 198 4.24 10.51 -16.70
C HIS A 198 3.48 9.20 -16.68
N GLU A 199 3.15 8.68 -17.85
CA GLU A 199 2.67 7.32 -18.06
C GLU A 199 3.59 6.59 -19.03
N GLN A 200 4.10 5.42 -18.61
CA GLN A 200 5.00 4.60 -19.40
C GLN A 200 4.32 3.31 -19.82
N VAL A 201 4.58 2.87 -21.03
CA VAL A 201 4.19 1.53 -21.49
C VAL A 201 5.01 0.50 -20.70
N MET A 202 4.34 -0.38 -19.98
CA MET A 202 4.99 -1.31 -19.04
C MET A 202 6.04 -2.20 -19.68
N ASN A 203 5.78 -2.69 -20.89
CA ASN A 203 6.69 -3.62 -21.58
C ASN A 203 7.96 -2.97 -22.17
N THR A 204 7.97 -1.65 -22.37
CA THR A 204 9.03 -0.97 -23.16
C THR A 204 9.59 0.27 -22.49
N GLY A 205 8.92 0.82 -21.48
CA GLY A 205 9.27 2.11 -20.90
C GLY A 205 9.07 3.31 -21.81
N ALA A 206 8.42 3.13 -22.97
CA ALA A 206 8.10 4.24 -23.88
C ALA A 206 7.03 5.14 -23.27
N ASP A 207 7.08 6.45 -23.58
CA ASP A 207 6.03 7.36 -23.17
C ASP A 207 4.70 6.98 -23.83
N PHE A 208 3.68 6.80 -23.01
CA PHE A 208 2.33 6.50 -23.48
C PHE A 208 1.65 7.77 -24.02
N ALA A 209 1.80 8.87 -23.29
CA ALA A 209 1.28 10.18 -23.60
C ALA A 209 2.24 11.28 -23.12
N PRO A 210 2.10 12.54 -23.56
CA PRO A 210 2.84 13.64 -22.97
C PRO A 210 2.58 13.74 -21.47
N PRO A 211 3.62 14.05 -20.66
CA PRO A 211 3.45 14.19 -19.22
C PRO A 211 2.58 15.41 -18.87
N VAL A 212 1.88 15.33 -17.77
CA VAL A 212 1.04 16.42 -17.26
C VAL A 212 1.56 16.95 -15.93
N ARG A 213 1.28 18.24 -15.65
CA ARG A 213 1.64 18.82 -14.37
C ARG A 213 0.67 18.40 -13.30
N PHE A 214 1.20 17.72 -12.29
CA PHE A 214 0.43 17.32 -11.11
C PHE A 214 0.80 18.16 -9.88
N LEU A 215 2.08 18.29 -9.57
CA LEU A 215 2.55 19.12 -8.46
C LEU A 215 3.14 20.43 -8.98
N PRO A 216 3.27 21.48 -8.15
CA PRO A 216 3.95 22.71 -8.55
C PRO A 216 5.35 22.46 -9.09
N ALA A 217 5.76 23.29 -10.03
CA ALA A 217 7.15 23.28 -10.51
C ALA A 217 8.11 23.56 -9.39
N ALA A 218 9.25 23.20 -9.27
CA ALA A 218 10.21 23.45 -8.19
C ALA A 218 9.82 22.78 -6.86
N ASN A 219 8.98 21.74 -6.93
CA ASN A 219 8.80 20.90 -5.77
C ASN A 219 10.14 20.22 -5.45
N GLY A 220 10.35 19.91 -4.22
CA GLY A 220 11.46 19.09 -3.81
C GLY A 220 11.09 17.62 -3.95
N ARG A 221 10.75 17.03 -2.84
CA ARG A 221 10.50 15.60 -2.69
C ARG A 221 9.01 15.28 -2.79
N PRO A 222 8.53 14.65 -3.86
CA PRO A 222 7.17 14.12 -3.87
C PRO A 222 7.06 12.93 -2.91
N TYR A 223 5.92 12.82 -2.26
CA TYR A 223 5.57 11.60 -1.53
C TYR A 223 5.06 10.52 -2.50
N GLY A 224 4.84 9.32 -1.98
CA GLY A 224 4.22 8.24 -2.73
C GLY A 224 2.85 8.63 -3.29
N MET A 225 2.42 7.89 -4.28
CA MET A 225 1.11 8.07 -4.90
C MET A 225 0.17 6.94 -4.52
N ASN A 226 -1.12 7.25 -4.52
CA ASN A 226 -2.17 6.26 -4.48
C ASN A 226 -3.30 6.66 -5.43
N ILE A 227 -4.15 5.72 -5.79
CA ILE A 227 -5.20 5.94 -6.80
C ILE A 227 -6.54 5.39 -6.30
N LEU A 228 -7.60 6.12 -6.59
CA LEU A 228 -8.99 5.67 -6.47
C LEU A 228 -9.74 5.98 -7.76
N GLY A 229 -10.20 4.94 -8.43
CA GLY A 229 -10.83 5.11 -9.74
C GLY A 229 -9.90 5.80 -10.72
N LYS A 230 -10.16 7.05 -11.06
CA LYS A 230 -9.33 7.89 -11.92
C LYS A 230 -8.69 9.09 -11.19
N LYS A 231 -8.85 9.19 -9.88
CA LYS A 231 -8.19 10.22 -9.06
C LYS A 231 -6.91 9.69 -8.44
N VAL A 232 -5.82 10.40 -8.70
CA VAL A 232 -4.49 10.09 -8.15
C VAL A 232 -4.19 11.09 -7.05
N PHE A 233 -3.69 10.59 -5.92
CA PHE A 233 -3.37 11.39 -4.75
C PHE A 233 -1.87 11.35 -4.47
N SER A 234 -1.32 12.46 -4.00
CA SER A 234 0.04 12.58 -3.47
C SER A 234 0.10 13.71 -2.44
N ALA A 235 1.27 13.92 -1.85
CA ALA A 235 1.49 15.00 -0.89
C ALA A 235 2.83 15.70 -1.14
N THR A 236 2.96 16.92 -0.63
CA THR A 236 4.21 17.68 -0.51
C THR A 236 4.49 18.00 0.94
N GLY A 237 5.75 18.02 1.33
CA GLY A 237 6.13 18.29 2.72
C GLY A 237 7.50 18.89 2.87
N ARG A 238 7.79 19.38 4.09
CA ARG A 238 9.06 20.00 4.47
C ARG A 238 9.41 21.31 3.74
N GLY A 239 8.49 21.88 2.97
CA GLY A 239 8.75 23.07 2.17
C GLY A 239 9.81 22.87 1.10
N CYS A 240 10.06 21.63 0.69
CA CYS A 240 11.08 21.30 -0.30
C CYS A 240 10.81 21.99 -1.62
N GLY A 241 11.86 22.55 -2.24
CA GLY A 241 11.74 23.34 -3.47
C GLY A 241 10.93 24.64 -3.34
N GLY A 242 10.66 25.11 -2.10
CA GLY A 242 9.80 26.27 -1.85
C GLY A 242 8.31 25.98 -1.97
N VAL A 243 7.92 24.71 -2.13
CA VAL A 243 6.52 24.30 -2.19
C VAL A 243 5.95 24.13 -0.79
N ALA A 244 4.79 24.72 -0.51
CA ALA A 244 4.11 24.55 0.76
C ALA A 244 3.73 23.08 1.01
N ASN A 245 3.66 22.70 2.29
CA ASN A 245 3.08 21.41 2.67
C ASN A 245 1.65 21.32 2.17
N GLY A 246 1.25 20.18 1.63
CA GLY A 246 -0.11 20.01 1.13
C GLY A 246 -0.40 18.61 0.65
N ILE A 247 -1.68 18.35 0.48
CA ILE A 247 -2.24 17.14 -0.09
C ILE A 247 -2.82 17.52 -1.45
N TRP A 248 -2.57 16.70 -2.45
CA TRP A 248 -2.89 16.97 -3.84
C TRP A 248 -3.67 15.82 -4.45
N SER A 249 -4.63 16.14 -5.31
CA SER A 249 -5.26 15.14 -6.18
C SER A 249 -5.33 15.65 -7.62
N ILE A 250 -5.21 14.74 -8.58
CA ILE A 250 -5.40 15.00 -10.00
C ILE A 250 -6.48 14.06 -10.53
N ASP A 251 -7.44 14.61 -11.28
CA ASP A 251 -8.50 13.83 -11.92
C ASP A 251 -8.08 13.45 -13.34
N MET A 252 -7.72 12.18 -13.54
CA MET A 252 -7.30 11.63 -14.81
C MET A 252 -8.47 11.48 -15.81
N ALA A 253 -9.73 11.52 -15.35
CA ALA A 253 -10.90 11.50 -16.24
C ALA A 253 -11.23 12.89 -16.80
N SER A 254 -10.85 13.95 -16.08
CA SER A 254 -11.07 15.33 -16.52
C SER A 254 -10.29 15.65 -17.81
N PRO A 255 -10.89 16.32 -18.79
CA PRO A 255 -10.22 16.71 -20.04
C PRO A 255 -8.98 17.59 -19.85
N ASP A 256 -8.96 18.39 -18.81
CA ASP A 256 -7.90 19.33 -18.45
C ASP A 256 -7.02 18.83 -17.29
N TYR A 257 -7.21 17.57 -16.86
CA TYR A 257 -6.50 17.00 -15.70
C TYR A 257 -6.62 17.87 -14.46
N HIS A 258 -7.85 18.16 -14.06
CA HIS A 258 -8.11 19.07 -12.94
C HIS A 258 -7.33 18.67 -11.68
N VAL A 259 -6.52 19.60 -11.17
CA VAL A 259 -5.73 19.42 -9.96
C VAL A 259 -6.38 20.18 -8.81
N THR A 260 -6.62 19.49 -7.71
CA THR A 260 -7.09 20.06 -6.45
C THR A 260 -6.00 19.95 -5.41
N ASN A 261 -5.91 20.93 -4.48
CA ASN A 261 -4.99 20.84 -3.36
C ASN A 261 -5.63 21.31 -2.06
N LEU A 262 -5.20 20.69 -0.97
CA LEU A 262 -5.45 21.11 0.40
C LEU A 262 -4.12 21.54 1.00
N SER A 263 -3.97 22.84 1.29
CA SER A 263 -2.77 23.37 1.92
C SER A 263 -2.71 22.96 3.39
N THR A 264 -1.54 22.57 3.87
CA THR A 264 -1.31 22.15 5.26
C THR A 264 -0.08 22.85 5.85
N PRO A 265 -0.04 24.20 5.87
CA PRO A 265 1.17 24.95 6.15
C PRO A 265 1.75 24.68 7.54
N SER A 266 0.90 24.48 8.54
CA SER A 266 1.28 24.21 9.93
C SER A 266 1.50 22.73 10.24
N SER A 267 1.10 21.84 9.33
CA SER A 267 1.14 20.39 9.54
C SER A 267 1.76 19.69 8.35
N ARG A 268 2.80 18.90 8.58
CA ARG A 268 3.43 18.13 7.50
C ARG A 268 2.70 16.79 7.33
N PRO A 269 2.20 16.45 6.13
CA PRO A 269 1.73 15.09 5.85
C PRO A 269 2.86 14.08 6.06
N LEU A 270 2.56 12.92 6.65
CA LEU A 270 3.51 11.82 6.91
C LEU A 270 3.40 10.69 5.86
N ALA A 271 2.77 10.94 4.75
CA ALA A 271 2.43 9.95 3.74
C ALA A 271 3.60 9.64 2.79
N LEU A 272 4.73 9.12 3.31
CA LEU A 272 5.87 8.74 2.45
C LEU A 272 5.46 7.69 1.40
N THR A 273 4.54 6.81 1.75
CA THR A 273 3.98 5.76 0.88
C THR A 273 2.76 6.22 0.08
N GLY A 274 2.32 7.46 0.22
CA GLY A 274 1.06 7.98 -0.28
C GLY A 274 -0.06 7.88 0.75
N PRO A 275 -1.22 8.49 0.46
CA PRO A 275 -2.40 8.36 1.31
C PRO A 275 -2.95 6.93 1.26
N VAL A 276 -3.68 6.54 2.27
CA VAL A 276 -4.50 5.34 2.25
C VAL A 276 -5.89 5.70 1.72
N VAL A 277 -6.42 4.88 0.83
CA VAL A 277 -7.72 5.15 0.21
C VAL A 277 -8.66 3.96 0.45
N SER A 278 -9.85 4.23 1.00
CA SER A 278 -10.87 3.20 1.17
C SER A 278 -11.66 2.96 -0.13
N PRO A 279 -12.30 1.80 -0.27
CA PRO A 279 -13.17 1.52 -1.42
C PRO A 279 -14.31 2.52 -1.59
N GLU A 280 -14.78 3.14 -0.51
CA GLU A 280 -15.85 4.13 -0.50
C GLU A 280 -15.40 5.54 -0.93
N GLY A 281 -14.10 5.74 -1.20
CA GLY A 281 -13.59 7.01 -1.70
C GLY A 281 -13.06 7.97 -0.65
N THR A 282 -12.84 7.52 0.57
CA THR A 282 -12.22 8.32 1.61
C THR A 282 -10.71 8.14 1.60
N ALA A 283 -9.97 9.26 1.55
CA ALA A 283 -8.51 9.25 1.66
C ALA A 283 -8.08 9.60 3.09
N PHE A 284 -7.24 8.76 3.70
CA PHE A 284 -6.73 8.95 5.05
C PHE A 284 -5.26 9.35 5.01
N PHE A 285 -4.94 10.39 5.78
CA PHE A 285 -3.59 10.90 5.95
C PHE A 285 -3.24 11.00 7.43
N VAL A 286 -1.95 10.84 7.74
CA VAL A 286 -1.40 11.18 9.05
C VAL A 286 -0.64 12.49 8.91
N THR A 287 -0.80 13.39 9.87
CA THR A 287 -0.03 14.63 9.95
C THR A 287 0.96 14.60 11.10
N ALA A 288 2.13 15.22 10.89
CA ALA A 288 3.14 15.33 11.95
C ALA A 288 2.62 16.15 13.13
N GLY A 289 3.12 15.82 14.32
CA GLY A 289 2.93 16.66 15.50
C GLY A 289 3.51 18.06 15.30
N GLY A 290 2.94 19.05 15.98
CA GLY A 290 3.32 20.46 15.89
C GLY A 290 2.26 21.35 16.51
N ALA A 291 2.43 22.67 16.42
CA ALA A 291 1.37 23.61 16.80
C ALA A 291 0.23 23.50 15.79
N SER A 292 -0.97 23.21 16.28
CA SER A 292 -2.18 23.31 15.43
C SER A 292 -2.42 24.78 15.12
N ASP A 293 -2.56 25.14 13.85
CA ASP A 293 -3.04 26.45 13.47
C ASP A 293 -4.57 26.40 13.40
N PRO A 294 -5.28 27.14 14.24
CA PRO A 294 -6.74 27.19 14.19
C PRO A 294 -7.29 27.67 12.84
N ALA A 295 -6.49 28.42 12.06
CA ALA A 295 -6.89 28.96 10.78
C ALA A 295 -6.92 27.89 9.67
N ASP A 296 -6.13 26.82 9.78
CA ASP A 296 -6.03 25.78 8.75
C ASP A 296 -7.17 24.76 8.80
N GLY A 297 -7.96 24.72 9.89
CA GLY A 297 -8.96 23.67 10.12
C GLY A 297 -8.37 22.26 10.24
N LEU A 298 -7.06 22.12 10.07
CA LEU A 298 -6.32 20.88 10.15
C LEU A 298 -5.63 20.76 11.51
N LYS A 299 -5.66 19.57 12.06
CA LYS A 299 -5.04 19.27 13.35
C LYS A 299 -3.67 18.64 13.14
N ALA A 300 -2.64 19.22 13.76
CA ALA A 300 -1.33 18.60 13.82
C ALA A 300 -1.38 17.31 14.65
N GLY A 301 -0.60 16.31 14.25
CA GLY A 301 -0.55 15.03 14.94
C GLY A 301 -1.85 14.23 14.89
N SER A 302 -2.50 14.20 13.74
CA SER A 302 -3.83 13.62 13.57
C SER A 302 -3.89 12.65 12.39
N VAL A 303 -4.86 11.73 12.43
CA VAL A 303 -5.39 11.05 11.25
C VAL A 303 -6.52 11.90 10.70
N ILE A 304 -6.50 12.20 9.41
CA ILE A 304 -7.49 13.05 8.74
C ILE A 304 -8.15 12.26 7.64
N ALA A 305 -9.48 12.26 7.60
CA ALA A 305 -10.28 11.72 6.52
C ALA A 305 -10.67 12.84 5.54
N LEU A 306 -10.38 12.63 4.27
CA LEU A 306 -10.69 13.55 3.18
C LEU A 306 -11.60 12.89 2.15
N SER A 307 -12.53 13.66 1.59
CA SER A 307 -13.26 13.24 0.39
C SER A 307 -12.33 13.20 -0.83
N GLU A 308 -12.81 12.64 -1.94
CA GLU A 308 -12.12 12.65 -3.23
C GLU A 308 -11.74 14.08 -3.71
N ASP A 309 -12.49 15.10 -3.28
CA ASP A 309 -12.24 16.51 -3.58
C ASP A 309 -11.41 17.23 -2.50
N LEU A 310 -10.72 16.45 -1.66
CA LEU A 310 -9.86 16.91 -0.57
C LEU A 310 -10.58 17.81 0.48
N LYS A 311 -11.88 17.60 0.68
CA LYS A 311 -12.61 18.24 1.78
C LYS A 311 -12.45 17.41 3.04
N VAL A 312 -12.08 18.05 4.14
CA VAL A 312 -12.00 17.39 5.47
C VAL A 312 -13.39 16.90 5.85
N GLN A 313 -13.50 15.59 6.08
CA GLN A 313 -14.72 14.93 6.51
C GLN A 313 -14.70 14.70 8.02
N ASP A 314 -13.56 14.24 8.54
CA ASP A 314 -13.38 13.93 9.94
C ASP A 314 -11.89 13.84 10.31
N TRP A 315 -11.56 13.77 11.61
CA TRP A 315 -10.19 13.56 12.08
C TRP A 315 -10.17 12.86 13.45
N TYR A 316 -9.02 12.28 13.77
CA TYR A 316 -8.70 11.76 15.08
C TYR A 316 -7.36 12.32 15.54
N THR A 317 -7.32 12.92 16.72
CA THR A 317 -6.10 13.40 17.38
C THR A 317 -5.93 12.66 18.70
N PRO A 318 -4.91 11.83 18.90
CA PRO A 318 -4.66 11.19 20.20
C PRO A 318 -4.53 12.23 21.31
N ALA A 319 -5.04 11.94 22.50
CA ALA A 319 -4.88 12.79 23.66
C ALA A 319 -3.38 12.98 23.99
N GLY A 320 -2.86 14.21 23.87
CA GLY A 320 -1.42 14.50 23.97
C GLY A 320 -0.69 14.54 22.62
N GLY A 321 -1.41 14.35 21.50
CA GLY A 321 -0.89 14.40 20.14
C GLY A 321 -0.20 13.11 19.71
N MET A 322 0.01 12.95 18.40
CA MET A 322 0.86 11.88 17.88
C MET A 322 2.34 12.18 18.16
N GLY A 323 3.11 11.11 18.39
CA GLY A 323 4.57 11.20 18.51
C GLY A 323 5.24 11.81 17.26
N ASN A 324 6.52 12.08 17.38
CA ASN A 324 7.34 12.58 16.25
C ASN A 324 7.67 11.45 15.29
N TYR A 325 6.72 11.12 14.41
CA TYR A 325 6.96 10.15 13.33
C TYR A 325 7.57 10.85 12.12
N GLU A 326 8.53 10.19 11.46
CA GLU A 326 9.07 10.70 10.19
C GLU A 326 8.19 10.32 9.01
N SER A 327 7.69 9.09 9.03
CA SER A 327 6.83 8.54 8.00
C SER A 327 6.01 7.40 8.60
N VAL A 328 4.73 7.53 8.60
CA VAL A 328 3.80 6.45 8.92
C VAL A 328 2.52 6.66 8.14
N SER A 329 2.02 5.60 7.51
CA SER A 329 0.69 5.60 6.91
C SER A 329 -0.23 4.73 7.75
N PRO A 330 -1.51 5.12 7.88
CA PRO A 330 -2.50 4.21 8.43
C PRO A 330 -2.71 3.06 7.45
N ILE A 331 -3.50 2.08 7.82
CA ILE A 331 -4.10 1.11 6.91
C ILE A 331 -5.60 1.09 7.11
N THR A 332 -6.34 0.64 6.11
CA THR A 332 -7.78 0.49 6.24
C THR A 332 -8.25 -0.87 5.76
N PHE A 333 -9.31 -1.39 6.38
CA PHE A 333 -9.93 -2.66 6.00
C PHE A 333 -11.40 -2.70 6.38
N GLU A 334 -12.15 -3.50 5.66
CA GLU A 334 -13.53 -3.79 5.97
C GLU A 334 -13.65 -4.89 7.03
N LEU A 335 -14.51 -4.67 8.01
CA LEU A 335 -14.90 -5.65 9.01
C LEU A 335 -16.42 -5.67 9.10
N LYS A 336 -17.06 -6.73 8.57
CA LYS A 336 -18.52 -6.82 8.38
C LYS A 336 -19.01 -5.66 7.50
N ASP A 337 -19.77 -4.75 8.07
CA ASP A 337 -20.37 -3.57 7.44
C ASP A 337 -19.66 -2.25 7.79
N LYS A 338 -18.48 -2.35 8.44
CA LYS A 338 -17.71 -1.20 8.89
C LYS A 338 -16.36 -1.12 8.19
N GLN A 339 -16.02 0.08 7.78
CA GLN A 339 -14.66 0.41 7.38
C GLN A 339 -13.87 0.86 8.60
N LEU A 340 -12.80 0.15 8.91
CA LEU A 340 -11.92 0.43 10.05
C LEU A 340 -10.57 0.98 9.57
N VAL A 341 -9.97 1.82 10.40
CA VAL A 341 -8.64 2.40 10.17
C VAL A 341 -7.73 2.06 11.34
N VAL A 342 -6.54 1.56 11.07
CA VAL A 342 -5.48 1.36 12.06
C VAL A 342 -4.45 2.45 11.88
N ALA A 343 -4.13 3.11 12.96
CA ALA A 343 -3.18 4.22 12.96
C ALA A 343 -2.33 4.23 14.25
N PRO A 344 -1.24 5.01 14.29
CA PRO A 344 -0.56 5.28 15.54
C PRO A 344 -1.50 5.90 16.56
N GLY A 345 -1.45 5.39 17.78
CA GLY A 345 -2.12 5.96 18.93
C GLY A 345 -1.17 6.79 19.81
N LYS A 346 -1.57 7.02 21.04
CA LYS A 346 -0.78 7.75 22.02
C LYS A 346 0.40 6.91 22.53
N ASP A 347 1.56 7.55 22.72
CA ASP A 347 2.70 6.98 23.47
C ASP A 347 3.09 5.54 23.08
N GLY A 348 3.11 5.22 21.78
CA GLY A 348 3.45 3.87 21.30
C GLY A 348 2.29 2.87 21.38
N ALA A 349 1.06 3.33 21.54
CA ALA A 349 -0.15 2.54 21.35
C ALA A 349 -0.57 2.46 19.88
N ILE A 350 -1.49 1.58 19.56
CA ILE A 350 -2.17 1.47 18.26
C ILE A 350 -3.63 1.86 18.47
N ALA A 351 -4.13 2.80 17.66
CA ALA A 351 -5.52 3.18 17.61
C ALA A 351 -6.25 2.41 16.50
N LEU A 352 -7.41 1.87 16.83
CA LEU A 352 -8.39 1.32 15.89
C LEU A 352 -9.55 2.32 15.82
N LEU A 353 -9.82 2.83 14.63
CA LEU A 353 -10.79 3.89 14.40
C LEU A 353 -11.94 3.36 13.52
N ASP A 354 -13.14 3.88 13.71
CA ASP A 354 -14.26 3.70 12.78
C ASP A 354 -14.17 4.80 11.72
N ALA A 355 -14.09 4.45 10.44
CA ALA A 355 -13.98 5.43 9.36
C ALA A 355 -15.19 6.38 9.27
N ALA A 356 -16.34 5.97 9.79
CA ALA A 356 -17.55 6.81 9.86
C ALA A 356 -17.50 7.86 10.99
N SER A 357 -16.61 7.67 11.98
CA SER A 357 -16.43 8.59 13.11
C SER A 357 -15.07 8.35 13.76
N LEU A 358 -14.00 8.91 13.16
CA LEU A 358 -12.62 8.56 13.47
C LEU A 358 -12.26 8.70 14.95
N GLY A 359 -12.59 9.80 15.56
CA GLY A 359 -12.28 10.08 16.96
C GLY A 359 -13.51 10.22 17.86
N GLY A 360 -14.66 9.70 17.42
CA GLY A 360 -15.92 9.92 18.15
C GLY A 360 -16.35 11.39 18.14
N PRO A 361 -17.32 11.77 18.95
CA PRO A 361 -17.86 13.14 18.98
C PRO A 361 -16.86 14.23 19.39
N ASP A 362 -15.80 13.85 20.10
CA ASP A 362 -14.76 14.74 20.60
C ASP A 362 -13.49 14.75 19.75
N HIS A 363 -13.44 13.91 18.71
CA HIS A 363 -12.29 13.66 17.84
C HIS A 363 -11.02 13.16 18.58
N HIS A 364 -11.18 12.64 19.80
CA HIS A 364 -10.10 12.14 20.64
C HIS A 364 -10.31 10.72 21.13
N THR A 365 -11.53 10.19 21.01
CA THR A 365 -11.90 8.85 21.48
C THR A 365 -11.91 7.85 20.33
N PRO A 366 -10.89 6.97 20.20
CA PRO A 366 -10.87 5.93 19.19
C PRO A 366 -11.90 4.84 19.50
N LEU A 367 -12.25 4.00 18.52
CA LEU A 367 -13.06 2.81 18.76
C LEU A 367 -12.39 1.85 19.76
N PHE A 368 -11.07 1.72 19.67
CA PHE A 368 -10.23 0.98 20.60
C PHE A 368 -8.80 1.52 20.56
N GLU A 369 -8.09 1.51 21.66
CA GLU A 369 -6.65 1.80 21.75
C GLU A 369 -5.95 0.73 22.59
N THR A 370 -4.82 0.22 22.09
CA THR A 370 -4.03 -0.76 22.84
C THR A 370 -3.32 -0.08 24.04
N ALA A 371 -2.84 -0.87 24.99
CA ALA A 371 -1.75 -0.39 25.85
C ALA A 371 -0.52 -0.05 24.99
N SER A 372 0.41 0.74 25.55
CA SER A 372 1.68 1.04 24.89
C SER A 372 2.45 -0.24 24.57
N VAL A 373 2.76 -0.44 23.31
CA VAL A 373 3.52 -1.60 22.82
C VAL A 373 5.01 -1.26 22.75
N ALA A 374 5.31 -0.11 22.19
CA ALA A 374 6.67 0.43 22.12
C ALA A 374 6.98 1.28 23.35
N ARG A 375 8.28 1.47 23.62
CA ARG A 375 8.73 2.35 24.70
C ARG A 375 8.10 3.75 24.56
N PRO A 376 7.40 4.26 25.56
CA PRO A 376 6.82 5.60 25.51
C PRO A 376 7.90 6.67 25.25
N GLY A 377 7.58 7.65 24.41
CA GLY A 377 8.50 8.73 24.04
C GLY A 377 9.64 8.32 23.10
N ALA A 378 9.68 7.08 22.63
CA ALA A 378 10.64 6.66 21.60
C ALA A 378 10.37 7.44 20.30
N LYS A 379 11.45 7.90 19.67
CA LYS A 379 11.39 8.39 18.28
C LYS A 379 11.19 7.19 17.37
N HIS A 380 10.31 7.29 16.37
CA HIS A 380 10.06 6.21 15.40
C HIS A 380 9.48 4.91 16.02
N SER A 381 8.42 5.04 16.82
CA SER A 381 7.79 3.84 17.43
C SER A 381 7.18 2.91 16.38
N TRP A 382 6.72 3.44 15.24
CA TRP A 382 6.00 2.70 14.19
C TRP A 382 6.57 3.01 12.82
N ASP A 383 6.87 1.98 12.02
CA ASP A 383 7.28 2.14 10.62
C ASP A 383 6.14 1.79 9.65
N GLY A 384 5.19 0.97 10.06
CA GLY A 384 4.00 0.70 9.28
C GLY A 384 3.15 -0.45 9.82
N PHE A 385 2.01 -0.62 9.19
CA PHE A 385 1.01 -1.62 9.54
C PHE A 385 0.73 -2.53 8.35
N ALA A 386 0.11 -3.67 8.64
CA ALA A 386 -0.51 -4.53 7.65
C ALA A 386 -1.73 -5.24 8.25
N THR A 387 -2.63 -5.71 7.39
CA THR A 387 -3.79 -6.48 7.80
C THR A 387 -3.95 -7.72 6.93
N TRP A 388 -4.46 -8.78 7.51
CA TRP A 388 -4.70 -10.05 6.84
C TRP A 388 -5.96 -10.70 7.42
N GLN A 389 -6.68 -11.43 6.59
CA GLN A 389 -7.76 -12.29 7.04
C GLN A 389 -7.36 -13.75 6.84
N ASP A 390 -7.38 -14.53 7.92
CA ASP A 390 -7.03 -15.93 7.84
C ASP A 390 -8.16 -16.77 7.22
N LYS A 391 -7.89 -18.05 6.97
CA LYS A 391 -8.85 -18.99 6.38
C LYS A 391 -10.11 -19.21 7.21
N ASP A 392 -10.05 -18.92 8.51
CA ASP A 392 -11.16 -19.04 9.44
C ASP A 392 -11.97 -17.73 9.52
N GLY A 393 -11.62 -16.72 8.70
CA GLY A 393 -12.27 -15.42 8.62
C GLY A 393 -11.84 -14.43 9.70
N VAL A 394 -10.87 -14.79 10.55
CA VAL A 394 -10.37 -13.91 11.61
C VAL A 394 -9.49 -12.83 11.00
N ARG A 395 -9.76 -11.56 11.33
CA ARG A 395 -8.95 -10.42 10.91
C ARG A 395 -7.75 -10.23 11.84
N TRP A 396 -6.58 -10.01 11.25
CA TRP A 396 -5.34 -9.75 11.93
C TRP A 396 -4.80 -8.36 11.59
N VAL A 397 -4.09 -7.78 12.54
CA VAL A 397 -3.31 -6.54 12.36
C VAL A 397 -1.88 -6.82 12.78
N PHE A 398 -0.94 -6.42 11.95
CA PHE A 398 0.49 -6.51 12.20
C PHE A 398 1.09 -5.11 12.19
N ALA A 399 2.07 -4.88 13.04
CA ALA A 399 2.78 -3.60 13.08
C ALA A 399 4.29 -3.81 13.22
N SER A 400 5.08 -3.00 12.55
CA SER A 400 6.52 -2.92 12.76
C SER A 400 6.85 -1.83 13.78
N VAL A 401 7.67 -2.21 14.76
CA VAL A 401 8.10 -1.36 15.88
C VAL A 401 9.60 -1.16 15.78
N SER A 402 10.08 0.07 15.56
CA SER A 402 11.51 0.42 15.54
C SER A 402 11.98 1.01 16.90
N ALA A 403 11.53 0.40 17.98
CA ALA A 403 11.93 0.73 19.33
C ALA A 403 11.84 -0.52 20.22
N GLU A 404 12.41 -0.46 21.42
CA GLU A 404 12.23 -1.53 22.40
C GLU A 404 10.74 -1.81 22.64
N VAL A 405 10.33 -3.08 22.50
CA VAL A 405 8.96 -3.51 22.78
C VAL A 405 8.82 -3.72 24.28
N THR A 406 8.15 -2.78 24.94
CA THR A 406 8.01 -2.74 26.40
C THR A 406 6.67 -3.25 26.92
N SER A 407 5.74 -3.65 26.02
CA SER A 407 4.44 -4.18 26.45
C SER A 407 4.59 -5.27 27.49
N THR A 408 3.87 -5.15 28.61
CA THR A 408 3.83 -6.14 29.71
C THR A 408 2.63 -7.07 29.62
N GLU A 409 1.84 -6.98 28.55
CA GLU A 409 0.68 -7.84 28.39
C GLU A 409 1.07 -9.31 28.29
N SER A 410 0.59 -10.11 29.26
CA SER A 410 0.92 -11.52 29.38
C SER A 410 0.34 -12.39 28.24
N SER A 411 -0.61 -11.86 27.50
CA SER A 411 -1.21 -12.52 26.34
C SER A 411 -0.29 -12.59 25.12
N PHE A 412 0.75 -11.75 25.05
CA PHE A 412 1.75 -11.87 24.00
C PHE A 412 2.63 -13.11 24.18
N GLN A 413 2.64 -13.99 23.19
CA GLN A 413 3.69 -14.97 23.03
C GLN A 413 4.97 -14.25 22.56
N ARG A 414 6.02 -14.25 23.38
CA ARG A 414 7.31 -13.64 23.04
C ARG A 414 8.26 -14.69 22.52
N ASN A 415 8.77 -14.48 21.32
CA ASN A 415 9.74 -15.41 20.76
C ASN A 415 11.17 -15.15 21.28
N ARG A 416 11.52 -13.89 21.54
CA ARG A 416 12.83 -13.46 22.11
C ARG A 416 12.73 -12.06 22.73
N PRO A 417 13.72 -11.59 23.51
CA PRO A 417 13.85 -10.17 23.87
C PRO A 417 13.98 -9.31 22.62
N THR A 418 13.40 -8.11 22.63
CA THR A 418 13.32 -7.20 21.48
C THR A 418 13.76 -5.78 21.84
N PRO A 419 15.07 -5.58 22.12
CA PRO A 419 15.59 -4.28 22.52
C PRO A 419 15.63 -3.23 21.39
N HIS A 420 15.66 -3.65 20.12
CA HIS A 420 15.78 -2.73 18.97
C HIS A 420 14.47 -2.57 18.23
N GLY A 421 13.65 -3.62 18.18
CA GLY A 421 12.38 -3.59 17.47
C GLY A 421 11.85 -4.98 17.16
N ALA A 422 10.63 -5.04 16.64
CA ALA A 422 9.98 -6.30 16.30
C ALA A 422 8.77 -6.09 15.37
N ILE A 423 8.26 -7.19 14.83
CA ILE A 423 6.88 -7.26 14.35
C ILE A 423 6.00 -7.73 15.51
N VAL A 424 4.88 -7.05 15.71
CA VAL A 424 3.84 -7.41 16.68
C VAL A 424 2.55 -7.74 15.98
N ALA A 425 1.82 -8.74 16.48
CA ALA A 425 0.59 -9.21 15.85
C ALA A 425 -0.58 -9.21 16.83
N PHE A 426 -1.73 -8.78 16.31
CA PHE A 426 -3.00 -8.72 17.02
C PHE A 426 -4.07 -9.43 16.21
N LYS A 427 -5.04 -10.03 16.91
CA LYS A 427 -6.33 -10.42 16.33
C LYS A 427 -7.35 -9.33 16.58
N VAL A 428 -8.21 -9.08 15.60
CA VAL A 428 -9.41 -8.27 15.80
C VAL A 428 -10.44 -9.15 16.48
N ASP A 429 -10.80 -8.79 17.72
CA ASP A 429 -11.83 -9.49 18.50
C ASP A 429 -13.16 -8.78 18.32
N GLU A 430 -14.16 -9.55 17.92
CA GLU A 430 -15.52 -9.08 17.64
C GLU A 430 -16.54 -9.60 18.67
N ASN A 431 -16.07 -10.31 19.71
CA ASN A 431 -16.93 -10.84 20.78
C ASN A 431 -17.22 -9.75 21.83
N GLY A 432 -17.99 -8.74 21.43
CA GLY A 432 -18.30 -7.55 22.21
C GLY A 432 -17.90 -6.27 21.47
N PRO A 433 -17.44 -5.21 22.16
CA PRO A 433 -16.82 -4.07 21.51
C PRO A 433 -15.57 -4.52 20.74
N VAL A 434 -15.45 -4.05 19.50
CA VAL A 434 -14.30 -4.42 18.65
C VAL A 434 -13.01 -3.98 19.32
N ALA A 435 -12.03 -4.89 19.38
CA ALA A 435 -10.76 -4.66 20.05
C ALA A 435 -9.59 -5.36 19.34
N LEU A 436 -8.37 -4.88 19.54
CA LEU A 436 -7.14 -5.56 19.14
C LEU A 436 -6.63 -6.41 20.31
N ARG A 437 -6.58 -7.72 20.13
CA ARG A 437 -6.06 -8.66 21.13
C ARG A 437 -4.64 -9.07 20.77
N PRO A 438 -3.65 -8.82 21.64
CA PRO A 438 -2.27 -9.19 21.40
C PRO A 438 -2.12 -10.71 21.29
N VAL A 439 -1.30 -11.16 20.32
CA VAL A 439 -1.06 -12.58 20.07
C VAL A 439 0.42 -12.93 20.20
N TRP A 440 1.28 -12.32 19.39
CA TRP A 440 2.71 -12.62 19.41
C TRP A 440 3.59 -11.40 19.09
N ILE A 441 4.83 -11.48 19.56
CA ILE A 441 5.94 -10.59 19.26
C ILE A 441 7.04 -11.45 18.62
N SER A 442 7.57 -10.99 17.49
CA SER A 442 8.64 -11.69 16.78
C SER A 442 9.97 -11.69 17.55
N ARG A 443 11.02 -12.14 16.89
CA ARG A 443 12.41 -11.89 17.29
C ARG A 443 12.76 -10.41 17.19
N ASP A 444 13.92 -10.05 17.78
CA ASP A 444 14.51 -8.74 17.67
C ASP A 444 14.92 -8.40 16.22
N MET A 445 14.63 -7.16 15.80
CA MET A 445 14.92 -6.62 14.49
C MET A 445 15.39 -5.17 14.60
N VAL A 446 16.36 -4.79 13.79
CA VAL A 446 16.83 -3.41 13.69
C VAL A 446 16.13 -2.74 12.51
N ASN A 447 15.41 -1.64 12.77
CA ASN A 447 14.64 -0.90 11.76
C ASN A 447 13.75 -1.83 10.91
N PRO A 448 12.78 -2.54 11.50
CA PRO A 448 11.92 -3.46 10.76
C PRO A 448 11.02 -2.69 9.79
N ALA A 449 11.08 -3.05 8.52
CA ALA A 449 10.17 -2.52 7.50
C ALA A 449 8.72 -2.92 7.78
N PRO A 450 7.73 -2.22 7.19
CA PRO A 450 6.33 -2.62 7.28
C PRO A 450 6.14 -4.09 6.87
N PRO A 451 5.47 -4.91 7.69
CA PRO A 451 5.28 -6.34 7.39
C PRO A 451 4.43 -6.53 6.15
N ARG A 452 4.69 -7.60 5.40
CA ARG A 452 3.91 -7.99 4.23
C ARG A 452 3.45 -9.43 4.38
N ILE A 453 2.19 -9.68 4.01
CA ILE A 453 1.55 -10.96 4.26
C ILE A 453 1.16 -11.63 2.95
N ALA A 454 1.41 -12.93 2.85
CA ALA A 454 0.92 -13.78 1.78
C ALA A 454 0.56 -15.15 2.36
N ASN A 455 -0.63 -15.64 2.08
CA ASN A 455 -1.09 -17.00 2.36
C ASN A 455 -0.68 -17.57 3.74
N GLY A 456 -0.76 -16.76 4.80
CA GLY A 456 -0.45 -17.19 6.18
C GLY A 456 1.02 -17.09 6.58
N VAL A 457 1.87 -16.45 5.79
CA VAL A 457 3.23 -16.09 6.14
C VAL A 457 3.43 -14.57 6.17
N VAL A 458 4.32 -14.10 7.03
CA VAL A 458 4.72 -12.70 7.14
C VAL A 458 6.17 -12.57 6.66
N PHE A 459 6.39 -11.74 5.66
CA PHE A 459 7.71 -11.30 5.26
C PHE A 459 8.08 -10.07 6.09
N ALA A 460 9.10 -10.22 6.90
CA ALA A 460 9.59 -9.22 7.85
C ALA A 460 11.05 -8.89 7.55
N LEU A 461 11.28 -7.73 6.94
CA LEU A 461 12.62 -7.25 6.64
C LEU A 461 13.15 -6.44 7.85
N SER A 462 14.18 -6.97 8.53
CA SER A 462 15.02 -6.17 9.41
C SER A 462 15.95 -5.34 8.52
N GLY A 463 15.69 -4.04 8.43
CA GLY A 463 16.40 -3.17 7.50
C GLY A 463 17.87 -2.93 7.88
N GLY A 464 18.23 -3.21 9.14
CA GLY A 464 19.58 -2.93 9.63
C GLY A 464 19.85 -1.43 9.83
N ASP A 465 21.11 -1.09 9.96
CA ASP A 465 21.61 0.28 10.09
C ASP A 465 23.05 0.40 9.54
N ALA A 466 23.75 1.47 9.87
CA ALA A 466 25.15 1.66 9.44
C ALA A 466 26.12 0.57 9.96
N SER A 467 25.75 -0.15 11.02
CA SER A 467 26.57 -1.19 11.68
C SER A 467 26.02 -2.60 11.50
N THR A 468 24.77 -2.72 11.08
CA THR A 468 24.04 -3.98 11.01
C THR A 468 23.48 -4.15 9.60
N HIS A 469 23.78 -5.27 8.96
CA HIS A 469 23.24 -5.62 7.64
C HIS A 469 21.74 -5.97 7.73
N ALA A 470 21.06 -5.87 6.61
CA ALA A 470 19.67 -6.26 6.54
C ALA A 470 19.50 -7.79 6.59
N THR A 471 18.35 -8.24 7.09
CA THR A 471 17.98 -9.66 7.10
C THR A 471 16.50 -9.81 6.81
N LEU A 472 16.14 -10.60 5.81
CA LEU A 472 14.76 -11.00 5.55
C LEU A 472 14.41 -12.20 6.41
N TYR A 473 13.34 -12.09 7.19
CA TYR A 473 12.72 -13.19 7.91
C TYR A 473 11.37 -13.52 7.29
N VAL A 474 11.04 -14.81 7.25
CA VAL A 474 9.70 -15.29 6.92
C VAL A 474 9.15 -15.93 8.18
N LEU A 475 8.00 -15.45 8.64
CA LEU A 475 7.39 -15.86 9.90
C LEU A 475 6.02 -16.48 9.64
N ASN A 476 5.63 -17.43 10.47
CA ASN A 476 4.25 -17.91 10.49
C ASN A 476 3.32 -16.78 10.99
N ALA A 477 2.33 -16.39 10.19
CA ALA A 477 1.45 -15.27 10.51
C ALA A 477 0.62 -15.48 11.79
N SER A 478 0.31 -16.73 12.14
CA SER A 478 -0.51 -17.05 13.30
C SER A 478 0.28 -17.19 14.61
N THR A 479 1.60 -17.53 14.52
CA THR A 479 2.42 -17.83 15.72
C THR A 479 3.65 -16.94 15.87
N GLY A 480 4.07 -16.24 14.83
CA GLY A 480 5.31 -15.48 14.80
C GLY A 480 6.58 -16.34 14.76
N GLU A 481 6.45 -17.67 14.59
CA GLU A 481 7.56 -18.59 14.46
C GLU A 481 8.37 -18.30 13.19
N GLU A 482 9.70 -18.32 13.31
CA GLU A 482 10.61 -18.13 12.19
C GLU A 482 10.64 -19.38 11.30
N LEU A 483 10.21 -19.24 10.07
CA LEU A 483 10.22 -20.29 9.04
C LEU A 483 11.49 -20.22 8.20
N TYR A 484 11.99 -19.01 7.92
CA TYR A 484 13.19 -18.77 7.12
C TYR A 484 13.92 -17.51 7.57
N SER A 485 15.22 -17.48 7.33
CA SER A 485 16.09 -16.31 7.50
C SER A 485 17.12 -16.23 6.37
N SER A 486 17.27 -15.06 5.76
CA SER A 486 18.31 -14.80 4.76
C SER A 486 19.71 -14.72 5.35
N LYS A 487 19.86 -14.68 6.67
CA LYS A 487 21.16 -14.57 7.36
C LYS A 487 22.00 -13.41 6.78
N SER A 488 23.19 -13.70 6.25
CA SER A 488 24.15 -12.74 5.71
C SER A 488 24.10 -12.57 4.18
N GLU A 489 23.04 -13.04 3.51
CA GLU A 489 22.92 -12.90 2.05
C GLU A 489 22.79 -11.44 1.59
N ILE A 490 22.35 -10.55 2.48
CA ILE A 490 22.21 -9.12 2.23
C ILE A 490 23.35 -8.41 2.98
N PRO A 491 24.41 -7.96 2.30
CA PRO A 491 25.64 -7.52 2.99
C PRO A 491 25.59 -6.11 3.57
N VAL A 492 24.55 -5.33 3.22
CA VAL A 492 24.38 -3.93 3.65
C VAL A 492 22.99 -3.71 4.23
N SER A 493 22.73 -2.53 4.78
CA SER A 493 21.38 -2.18 5.25
C SER A 493 20.41 -1.94 4.09
N ALA A 494 19.12 -2.16 4.35
CA ALA A 494 18.00 -1.93 3.45
C ALA A 494 16.95 -1.06 4.16
N GLU A 495 17.38 -0.03 4.84
CA GLU A 495 16.51 0.92 5.55
C GLU A 495 15.53 1.57 4.58
N PHE A 496 14.28 1.75 5.02
CA PHE A 496 13.18 2.34 4.25
C PHE A 496 12.81 1.61 2.95
N SER A 497 13.39 0.46 2.66
CA SER A 497 12.94 -0.41 1.59
C SER A 497 11.63 -1.08 2.00
N GLY A 498 10.62 -1.01 1.14
CA GLY A 498 9.43 -1.85 1.28
C GLY A 498 9.68 -3.22 0.64
N VAL A 499 8.94 -4.22 1.10
CA VAL A 499 8.91 -5.55 0.49
C VAL A 499 7.65 -5.66 -0.35
N SER A 500 7.74 -6.16 -1.58
CA SER A 500 6.59 -6.56 -2.38
C SER A 500 6.57 -8.08 -2.58
N ILE A 501 5.37 -8.65 -2.72
CA ILE A 501 5.19 -10.11 -2.82
C ILE A 501 4.31 -10.42 -4.02
N GLY A 502 4.66 -11.44 -4.76
CA GLY A 502 3.82 -12.02 -5.80
C GLY A 502 4.53 -13.14 -6.52
N ASP A 503 3.74 -14.05 -7.06
CA ASP A 503 4.19 -15.20 -7.84
C ASP A 503 5.27 -16.04 -7.13
N GLY A 504 5.06 -16.32 -5.86
CA GLY A 504 5.99 -17.09 -5.04
C GLY A 504 7.25 -16.35 -4.59
N HIS A 505 7.40 -15.06 -4.91
CA HIS A 505 8.59 -14.26 -4.66
C HIS A 505 8.34 -13.09 -3.73
N ALA A 506 9.39 -12.66 -3.03
CA ALA A 506 9.47 -11.41 -2.28
C ALA A 506 10.63 -10.56 -2.82
N PHE A 507 10.37 -9.28 -3.08
CA PHE A 507 11.31 -8.34 -3.68
C PHE A 507 11.54 -7.14 -2.78
N PHE A 508 12.79 -6.69 -2.65
CA PHE A 508 13.16 -5.44 -1.98
C PHE A 508 14.53 -4.97 -2.46
N THR A 509 14.87 -3.73 -2.16
CA THR A 509 16.17 -3.13 -2.52
C THR A 509 17.00 -2.81 -1.29
N ASP A 510 18.31 -2.85 -1.42
CA ASP A 510 19.24 -2.35 -0.41
C ASP A 510 19.76 -0.93 -0.77
N ARG A 511 20.54 -0.34 0.16
CA ARG A 511 21.12 0.99 -0.02
C ARG A 511 22.14 1.10 -1.17
N ASP A 512 22.66 -0.04 -1.64
CA ASP A 512 23.63 -0.11 -2.74
C ASP A 512 22.96 -0.20 -4.12
N ASN A 513 21.62 -0.02 -4.19
CA ASN A 513 20.80 -0.16 -5.38
C ASN A 513 20.87 -1.57 -5.97
N VAL A 514 20.82 -2.56 -5.10
CA VAL A 514 20.69 -3.97 -5.45
C VAL A 514 19.26 -4.42 -5.18
N LEU A 515 18.57 -4.93 -6.18
CA LEU A 515 17.29 -5.58 -6.04
C LEU A 515 17.53 -7.07 -5.75
N TYR A 516 16.85 -7.58 -4.74
CA TYR A 516 16.88 -8.98 -4.32
C TYR A 516 15.53 -9.65 -4.60
N SER A 517 15.60 -10.94 -4.92
CA SER A 517 14.47 -11.86 -4.94
C SER A 517 14.74 -13.04 -4.02
N PHE A 518 13.77 -13.29 -3.13
CA PHE A 518 13.71 -14.49 -2.29
C PHE A 518 12.36 -15.16 -2.50
N GLY A 519 12.30 -16.47 -2.49
CA GLY A 519 11.04 -17.16 -2.71
C GLY A 519 11.20 -18.63 -3.03
N ILE A 520 10.17 -19.20 -3.63
CA ILE A 520 10.14 -20.57 -4.11
C ILE A 520 10.60 -20.54 -5.56
N GLY A 521 11.72 -21.23 -5.85
CA GLY A 521 12.21 -21.33 -7.24
C GLY A 521 11.31 -22.24 -8.07
N MET A 522 11.01 -21.83 -9.32
CA MET A 522 10.32 -22.73 -10.25
C MET A 522 11.16 -23.99 -10.50
N GLU A 523 10.53 -25.16 -10.42
CA GLU A 523 11.12 -26.39 -10.92
C GLU A 523 11.09 -26.34 -12.45
N HIS A 524 12.25 -26.40 -13.08
CA HIS A 524 12.43 -26.48 -14.54
C HIS A 524 12.46 -27.94 -15.00
#